data_f03d13987a6997b7766d7c61d6254ed1
#
_entry.id   f03d13987a6997b7766d7c61d6254ed1
#
_cell.length_a   1.000
_cell.length_b   1.000
_cell.length_c   1.000
_cell.angle_alpha   90.00
_cell.angle_beta   90.00
_cell.angle_gamma   90.00
#
_symmetry.space_group_name_H-M   'P 1'
#
loop_
_entity.id
_entity.type
_entity.pdbx_description
1 polymer ?
#
loop_
_entity_poly.entity_id
_entity_poly.type
_entity_poly.pdbx_seq_one_letter_code
_entity_poly.pdbx_strand_id
1 'polypeptide(L)'
;MTNFSDYRVHTGSHPSKFFKSTLFQSERLLLGLNCLDPGQTQSAHAHAGQDKFYFVAEGEGEFTVGGETQRAGAGMVVWAPAGVEHGVTNTGAQRLVLLVGIAPAPGTR
;
A
#
# COMPACT_ATOMS: atom_id res chain seq x y z
N MET A 1 13.53 21.45 2.57
CA MET A 1 12.95 20.09 2.43
C MET A 1 13.89 19.09 3.06
N THR A 2 13.36 18.17 3.81
CA THR A 2 14.15 17.12 4.46
C THR A 2 14.05 15.82 3.71
N ASN A 3 15.08 14.97 3.81
CA ASN A 3 15.08 13.62 3.26
C ASN A 3 14.68 12.58 4.32
N PHE A 4 14.13 13.04 5.44
CA PHE A 4 13.73 12.16 6.54
C PHE A 4 12.24 12.31 6.81
N SER A 5 11.57 11.20 7.07
CA SER A 5 10.15 11.23 7.39
C SER A 5 9.83 10.10 8.37
N ASP A 6 9.00 10.41 9.34
CA ASP A 6 8.42 9.40 10.22
C ASP A 6 7.04 9.07 9.67
N TYR A 7 6.84 7.84 9.21
CA TYR A 7 5.57 7.46 8.60
C TYR A 7 4.39 7.68 9.55
N ARG A 8 4.61 7.58 10.86
CA ARG A 8 3.54 7.66 11.85
C ARG A 8 2.83 9.00 11.88
N VAL A 9 3.50 10.08 11.45
CA VAL A 9 2.85 11.39 11.37
C VAL A 9 2.06 11.60 10.09
N HIS A 10 2.12 10.62 9.18
CA HIS A 10 1.41 10.67 7.89
C HIS A 10 0.25 9.69 7.80
N THR A 11 -0.02 8.93 8.85
CA THR A 11 -1.15 8.02 8.88
C THR A 11 -2.45 8.79 9.02
N GLY A 12 -3.53 8.17 8.62
CA GLY A 12 -4.85 8.77 8.71
C GLY A 12 -5.94 7.76 8.41
N SER A 13 -7.17 8.24 8.38
CA SER A 13 -8.34 7.44 8.08
C SER A 13 -9.28 8.22 7.19
N HIS A 14 -10.07 7.50 6.40
CA HIS A 14 -11.15 8.07 5.61
C HIS A 14 -12.41 7.25 5.91
N PRO A 15 -13.57 7.89 6.10
CA PRO A 15 -14.77 7.16 6.55
C PRO A 15 -15.35 6.20 5.50
N SER A 16 -15.09 6.39 4.23
CA SER A 16 -15.72 5.59 3.18
C SER A 16 -14.76 4.83 2.28
N LYS A 17 -13.45 5.01 2.45
CA LYS A 17 -12.45 4.32 1.63
C LYS A 17 -11.12 4.31 2.37
N PHE A 18 -10.11 3.58 1.84
CA PHE A 18 -8.79 3.64 2.45
C PHE A 18 -8.18 5.03 2.27
N PHE A 19 -7.33 5.39 3.21
CA PHE A 19 -6.62 6.67 3.23
C PHE A 19 -5.24 6.47 2.61
N LYS A 20 -4.78 7.42 1.82
CA LYS A 20 -3.41 7.37 1.33
C LYS A 20 -2.72 8.72 1.42
N SER A 21 -1.41 8.67 1.65
CA SER A 21 -0.57 9.86 1.69
C SER A 21 0.75 9.55 1.00
N THR A 22 1.44 10.59 0.56
CA THR A 22 2.73 10.45 -0.09
C THR A 22 3.82 10.94 0.86
N LEU A 23 4.86 10.13 1.04
CA LEU A 23 6.04 10.50 1.84
C LEU A 23 7.08 11.17 0.97
N PHE A 24 7.48 10.52 -0.12
CA PHE A 24 8.46 11.04 -1.07
C PHE A 24 8.08 10.62 -2.47
N GLN A 25 8.42 11.45 -3.44
CA GLN A 25 8.17 11.11 -4.84
C GLN A 25 9.20 11.76 -5.76
N SER A 26 9.66 10.97 -6.72
CA SER A 26 10.43 11.45 -7.86
C SER A 26 9.80 10.81 -9.10
N GLU A 27 10.40 11.03 -10.26
CA GLU A 27 9.94 10.35 -11.47
C GLU A 27 10.16 8.83 -11.40
N ARG A 28 11.11 8.37 -10.59
CA ARG A 28 11.52 6.97 -10.54
C ARG A 28 10.82 6.17 -9.46
N LEU A 29 10.39 6.81 -8.39
CA LEU A 29 9.84 6.11 -7.24
C LEU A 29 8.82 6.98 -6.52
N LEU A 30 7.70 6.38 -6.19
CA LEU A 30 6.76 6.95 -5.22
C LEU A 30 6.84 6.09 -3.96
N LEU A 31 7.03 6.74 -2.82
CA LEU A 31 6.96 6.09 -1.52
C LEU A 31 5.82 6.72 -0.73
N GLY A 32 4.84 5.91 -0.38
CA GLY A 32 3.63 6.41 0.27
C GLY A 32 3.09 5.46 1.32
N LEU A 33 1.96 5.85 1.88
CA LEU A 33 1.22 5.03 2.84
C LEU A 33 -0.18 4.78 2.31
N ASN A 34 -0.66 3.56 2.55
CA ASN A 34 -2.08 3.23 2.46
C ASN A 34 -2.52 2.79 3.85
N CYS A 35 -3.55 3.43 4.38
CA CYS A 35 -4.09 3.09 5.69
C CYS A 35 -5.52 2.62 5.50
N LEU A 36 -5.82 1.42 5.96
CA LEU A 36 -7.14 0.82 5.85
C LEU A 36 -7.70 0.58 7.24
N ASP A 37 -8.86 1.16 7.53
CA ASP A 37 -9.58 0.82 8.74
C ASP A 37 -10.18 -0.58 8.61
N PRO A 38 -10.53 -1.24 9.72
CA PRO A 38 -11.11 -2.59 9.64
C PRO A 38 -12.26 -2.67 8.63
N GLY A 39 -12.20 -3.66 7.76
CA GLY A 39 -13.20 -3.90 6.72
C GLY A 39 -12.99 -3.15 5.42
N GLN A 40 -12.09 -2.17 5.40
CA GLN A 40 -11.82 -1.45 4.16
C GLN A 40 -10.98 -2.29 3.19
N THR A 41 -11.18 -2.03 1.91
CA THR A 41 -10.56 -2.79 0.83
C THR A 41 -9.95 -1.83 -0.20
N GLN A 42 -8.76 -2.18 -0.66
CA GLN A 42 -8.25 -1.69 -1.93
C GLN A 42 -8.56 -2.75 -2.96
N SER A 43 -9.48 -2.44 -3.87
CA SER A 43 -9.96 -3.40 -4.86
C SER A 43 -8.84 -3.89 -5.77
N ALA A 44 -8.96 -5.13 -6.23
CA ALA A 44 -7.98 -5.71 -7.13
C ALA A 44 -7.84 -4.89 -8.41
N HIS A 45 -6.62 -4.60 -8.77
CA HIS A 45 -6.29 -3.81 -9.96
C HIS A 45 -4.87 -4.16 -10.41
N ALA A 46 -4.54 -3.78 -11.62
CA ALA A 46 -3.21 -4.01 -12.19
C ALA A 46 -2.67 -2.70 -12.75
N HIS A 47 -1.37 -2.53 -12.62
CA HIS A 47 -0.66 -1.37 -13.18
C HIS A 47 0.33 -1.87 -14.23
N ALA A 48 0.04 -1.59 -15.49
CA ALA A 48 0.97 -1.90 -16.56
C ALA A 48 2.22 -1.03 -16.43
N GLY A 49 3.39 -1.66 -16.47
CA GLY A 49 4.65 -0.93 -16.47
C GLY A 49 5.10 -0.38 -15.13
N GLN A 50 4.45 -0.75 -14.04
CA GLN A 50 4.84 -0.31 -12.71
C GLN A 50 4.91 -1.51 -11.77
N ASP A 51 6.05 -1.67 -11.11
CA ASP A 51 6.16 -2.61 -10.00
C ASP A 51 5.72 -1.92 -8.72
N LYS A 52 5.14 -2.70 -7.81
CA LYS A 52 4.66 -2.19 -6.54
C LYS A 52 4.98 -3.18 -5.45
N PHE A 53 5.27 -2.66 -4.25
CA PHE A 53 5.34 -3.51 -3.07
C PHE A 53 4.54 -2.87 -1.94
N TYR A 54 4.12 -3.72 -1.01
CA TYR A 54 3.59 -3.30 0.27
C TYR A 54 4.51 -3.83 1.37
N PHE A 55 4.86 -2.98 2.31
CA PHE A 55 5.45 -3.41 3.56
C PHE A 55 4.42 -3.16 4.66
N VAL A 56 4.04 -4.21 5.39
CA VAL A 56 3.06 -4.07 6.47
C VAL A 56 3.77 -3.49 7.68
N ALA A 57 3.46 -2.23 7.99
CA ALA A 57 4.05 -1.55 9.14
C ALA A 57 3.25 -1.81 10.42
N GLU A 58 1.92 -1.89 10.32
CA GLU A 58 1.03 -2.13 11.46
C GLU A 58 -0.20 -2.90 11.01
N GLY A 59 -0.71 -3.75 11.89
CA GLY A 59 -1.93 -4.49 11.61
C GLY A 59 -1.71 -5.72 10.77
N GLU A 60 -2.80 -6.21 10.17
CA GLU A 60 -2.76 -7.36 9.27
C GLU A 60 -3.85 -7.24 8.23
N GLY A 61 -3.65 -7.88 7.09
CA GLY A 61 -4.64 -7.87 6.03
C GLY A 61 -4.54 -9.12 5.18
N GLU A 62 -5.55 -9.31 4.33
CA GLU A 62 -5.55 -10.37 3.34
C GLU A 62 -5.21 -9.76 1.99
N PHE A 63 -4.14 -10.26 1.40
CA PHE A 63 -3.62 -9.77 0.12
C PHE A 63 -3.89 -10.81 -0.96
N THR A 64 -4.24 -10.33 -2.14
CA THR A 64 -4.33 -11.17 -3.34
C THR A 64 -3.39 -10.59 -4.38
N VAL A 65 -2.49 -11.42 -4.92
CA VAL A 65 -1.59 -11.05 -5.99
C VAL A 65 -1.65 -12.15 -7.02
N GLY A 66 -2.18 -11.85 -8.20
CA GLY A 66 -2.45 -12.86 -9.21
C GLY A 66 -3.39 -13.93 -8.66
N GLY A 67 -2.99 -15.18 -8.73
CA GLY A 67 -3.77 -16.29 -8.19
C GLY A 67 -3.46 -16.63 -6.73
N GLU A 68 -2.61 -15.86 -6.07
CA GLU A 68 -2.18 -16.16 -4.70
C GLU A 68 -2.88 -15.24 -3.70
N THR A 69 -3.47 -15.83 -2.68
CA THR A 69 -4.09 -15.09 -1.58
C THR A 69 -3.47 -15.53 -0.27
N GLN A 70 -3.04 -14.55 0.53
CA GLN A 70 -2.39 -14.83 1.79
C GLN A 70 -2.62 -13.69 2.78
N ARG A 71 -2.70 -14.05 4.06
CA ARG A 71 -2.70 -13.05 5.13
C ARG A 71 -1.27 -12.61 5.40
N ALA A 72 -1.07 -11.30 5.60
CA ALA A 72 0.23 -10.75 5.96
C ALA A 72 0.06 -9.77 7.11
N GLY A 73 0.93 -9.88 8.10
CA GLY A 73 0.96 -9.01 9.26
C GLY A 73 2.22 -8.16 9.30
N ALA A 74 2.36 -7.38 10.37
CA ALA A 74 3.47 -6.43 10.53
C ALA A 74 4.82 -7.09 10.28
N GLY A 75 5.66 -6.44 9.49
CA GLY A 75 6.98 -6.92 9.12
C GLY A 75 7.03 -7.70 7.81
N MET A 76 5.89 -8.02 7.20
CA MET A 76 5.87 -8.74 5.93
C MET A 76 5.88 -7.80 4.74
N VAL A 77 6.47 -8.27 3.66
CA VAL A 77 6.51 -7.58 2.37
C VAL A 77 5.66 -8.36 1.38
N VAL A 78 4.82 -7.65 0.62
CA VAL A 78 4.01 -8.23 -0.45
C VAL A 78 4.47 -7.63 -1.77
N TRP A 79 4.82 -8.48 -2.71
CA TRP A 79 5.33 -8.06 -4.02
C TRP A 79 4.20 -8.11 -5.05
N ALA A 80 3.95 -7.00 -5.72
CA ALA A 80 2.93 -6.87 -6.75
C ALA A 80 3.60 -6.41 -8.06
N PRO A 81 4.09 -7.36 -8.87
CA PRO A 81 4.80 -7.00 -10.11
C PRO A 81 3.87 -6.36 -11.14
N ALA A 82 4.49 -5.64 -12.07
CA ALA A 82 3.78 -4.96 -13.14
C ALA A 82 2.86 -5.90 -13.90
N GLY A 83 1.66 -5.43 -14.20
CA GLY A 83 0.68 -6.18 -14.97
C GLY A 83 -0.06 -7.27 -14.21
N VAL A 84 0.32 -7.52 -12.96
CA VAL A 84 -0.34 -8.56 -12.13
C VAL A 84 -1.38 -7.92 -11.23
N GLU A 85 -2.59 -8.44 -11.28
CA GLU A 85 -3.69 -7.93 -10.48
C GLU A 85 -3.42 -8.15 -9.00
N HIS A 86 -3.68 -7.13 -8.19
CA HIS A 86 -3.45 -7.20 -6.75
C HIS A 86 -4.45 -6.35 -5.98
N GLY A 87 -4.73 -6.75 -4.75
CA GLY A 87 -5.62 -6.02 -3.86
C GLY A 87 -5.40 -6.44 -2.42
N VAL A 88 -6.02 -5.72 -1.49
CA VAL A 88 -5.90 -6.01 -0.06
C VAL A 88 -7.16 -5.61 0.67
N THR A 89 -7.52 -6.40 1.68
CA THR A 89 -8.62 -6.11 2.59
C THR A 89 -8.09 -6.15 4.02
N ASN A 90 -8.44 -5.15 4.82
CA ASN A 90 -8.13 -5.19 6.24
C ASN A 90 -9.11 -6.15 6.93
N THR A 91 -8.61 -7.32 7.29
CA THR A 91 -9.38 -8.37 7.97
C THR A 91 -9.13 -8.39 9.47
N GLY A 92 -8.31 -7.46 9.97
CA GLY A 92 -7.99 -7.36 11.38
C GLY A 92 -8.93 -6.45 12.15
N ALA A 93 -8.64 -6.30 13.43
CA ALA A 93 -9.43 -5.45 14.33
C ALA A 93 -8.86 -4.05 14.47
N GLN A 94 -7.68 -3.80 13.92
CA GLN A 94 -6.97 -2.52 14.02
C GLN A 94 -6.69 -1.98 12.63
N ARG A 95 -6.31 -0.71 12.58
CA ARG A 95 -5.90 -0.09 11.32
C ARG A 95 -4.72 -0.85 10.72
N LEU A 96 -4.79 -1.10 9.42
CA LEU A 96 -3.70 -1.66 8.64
C LEU A 96 -2.93 -0.50 8.02
N VAL A 97 -1.63 -0.44 8.30
CA VAL A 97 -0.76 0.61 7.75
C VAL A 97 0.26 -0.05 6.85
N LEU A 98 0.23 0.35 5.58
CA LEU A 98 1.09 -0.20 4.54
C LEU A 98 2.02 0.88 4.02
N LEU A 99 3.33 0.61 4.07
CA LEU A 99 4.29 1.39 3.32
C LEU A 99 4.28 0.88 1.90
N VAL A 100 4.08 1.77 0.94
CA VAL A 100 3.90 1.41 -0.47
C VAL A 100 5.01 2.02 -1.29
N GLY A 101 5.67 1.19 -2.12
CA GLY A 101 6.61 1.65 -3.12
C GLY A 101 6.09 1.34 -4.51
N ILE A 102 6.18 2.30 -5.43
CA ILE A 102 5.79 2.14 -6.83
C ILE A 102 6.90 2.69 -7.71
N ALA A 103 7.39 1.86 -8.63
CA ALA A 103 8.48 2.24 -9.52
C ALA A 103 8.21 1.73 -10.95
N PRO A 104 8.36 2.59 -11.98
CA PRO A 104 8.52 4.04 -11.86
C PRO A 104 7.32 4.68 -11.19
N ALA A 105 7.49 5.87 -10.66
CA ALA A 105 6.38 6.58 -10.02
C ALA A 105 5.22 6.74 -11.01
N PRO A 106 3.96 6.74 -10.50
CA PRO A 106 2.84 7.08 -11.36
C PRO A 106 3.13 8.41 -12.01
N GLY A 107 3.14 8.43 -13.32
CA GLY A 107 3.50 9.62 -14.05
C GLY A 107 2.53 10.74 -13.74
N THR A 108 3.01 11.94 -13.96
CA THR A 108 2.13 13.07 -14.04
C THR A 108 1.35 12.87 -15.34
N ARG A 109 0.09 12.73 -15.23
CA ARG A 109 -0.78 12.50 -16.39
C ARG A 109 -1.27 13.80 -16.92
#